data_4609bfc8eeaee08438377106ae2daed0
#
_entry.id   4609bfc8eeaee08438377106ae2daed0
#
_cell.length_a   1.000
_cell.length_b   1.000
_cell.length_c   1.000
_cell.angle_alpha   90.00
_cell.angle_beta   90.00
_cell.angle_gamma   90.00
#
_symmetry.space_group_name_H-M   'P 1'
#
loop_
_entity.id
_entity.type
_entity.pdbx_description
1 polymer ?
#
loop_
_entity_poly.entity_id
_entity_poly.type
_entity_poly.pdbx_seq_one_letter_code
_entity_poly.pdbx_strand_id
1 'polypeptide(L)'
;MEDFQCFSDEQLQQLSVSGSAGAEDALAARYSQLVRVCARPYFLAGGDSEDLTQEGMLGLLSAIREYRPSQGVPFRAYAELCIQRRIFSAIKSASRLKHTPLNSGVSLEDAFDEESSRPGAYAALDLRRSPEEQVLARERADEFFQIFSRCLSPFE
;
A
#
# COMPACT_ATOMS: atom_id res chain seq x y z
N MET A 1 24.05 23.38 20.55
CA MET A 1 23.57 22.02 20.21
C MET A 1 23.35 21.35 21.55
N GLU A 2 22.09 21.18 21.95
CA GLU A 2 21.78 20.50 23.21
C GLU A 2 22.16 19.02 23.06
N ASP A 3 22.98 18.52 24.00
CA ASP A 3 23.41 17.13 23.97
C ASP A 3 22.36 16.24 24.62
N PHE A 4 21.40 15.77 23.81
CA PHE A 4 20.28 14.94 24.25
C PHE A 4 20.69 13.51 24.67
N GLN A 5 21.98 13.14 24.56
CA GLN A 5 22.43 11.79 24.87
C GLN A 5 22.39 11.47 26.37
N CYS A 6 22.55 12.50 27.22
CA CYS A 6 22.56 12.34 28.68
C CYS A 6 21.17 12.27 29.31
N PHE A 7 20.10 12.57 28.58
CA PHE A 7 18.75 12.61 29.11
C PHE A 7 18.11 11.22 29.14
N SER A 8 17.30 10.95 30.18
CA SER A 8 16.47 9.75 30.22
C SER A 8 15.33 9.83 29.18
N ASP A 9 14.74 8.68 28.84
CA ASP A 9 13.65 8.63 27.86
C ASP A 9 12.43 9.46 28.31
N GLU A 10 12.12 9.42 29.61
CA GLU A 10 11.03 10.20 30.19
C GLU A 10 11.31 11.69 30.16
N GLN A 11 12.57 12.11 30.40
CA GLN A 11 12.98 13.51 30.28
C GLN A 11 12.89 14.02 28.84
N LEU A 12 13.38 13.23 27.88
CA LEU A 12 13.27 13.58 26.45
C LEU A 12 11.79 13.67 26.02
N GLN A 13 10.97 12.76 26.49
CA GLN A 13 9.53 12.79 26.20
C GLN A 13 8.85 14.04 26.76
N GLN A 14 9.16 14.45 27.99
CA GLN A 14 8.63 15.67 28.57
C GLN A 14 9.07 16.92 27.79
N LEU A 15 10.33 16.97 27.36
CA LEU A 15 10.84 18.05 26.50
C LEU A 15 10.15 18.07 25.13
N SER A 16 9.89 16.91 24.54
CA SER A 16 9.15 16.79 23.28
C SER A 16 7.72 17.35 23.43
N VAL A 17 7.00 16.99 24.48
CA VAL A 17 5.65 17.52 24.77
C VAL A 17 5.67 19.04 25.01
N SER A 18 6.75 19.58 25.60
CA SER A 18 6.90 21.02 25.77
C SER A 18 7.27 21.78 24.47
N GLY A 19 7.40 21.07 23.35
CA GLY A 19 7.61 21.68 22.02
C GLY A 19 9.05 21.62 21.52
N SER A 20 9.95 20.88 22.16
CA SER A 20 11.31 20.67 21.66
C SER A 20 11.35 19.62 20.56
N ALA A 21 11.43 20.04 19.30
CA ALA A 21 11.57 19.13 18.15
C ALA A 21 12.85 18.28 18.25
N GLY A 22 13.95 18.84 18.75
CA GLY A 22 15.20 18.09 18.91
C GLY A 22 15.09 16.93 19.90
N ALA A 23 14.23 17.04 20.92
CA ALA A 23 13.98 15.96 21.88
C ALA A 23 13.12 14.84 21.23
N GLU A 24 12.13 15.18 20.38
CA GLU A 24 11.36 14.21 19.59
C GLU A 24 12.28 13.44 18.63
N ASP A 25 13.14 14.14 17.90
CA ASP A 25 14.12 13.55 16.97
C ASP A 25 15.12 12.64 17.70
N ALA A 26 15.61 13.05 18.87
CA ALA A 26 16.53 12.26 19.68
C ALA A 26 15.90 10.95 20.16
N LEU A 27 14.63 10.97 20.59
CA LEU A 27 13.87 9.76 20.92
C LEU A 27 13.63 8.89 19.70
N ALA A 28 13.20 9.48 18.59
CA ALA A 28 12.97 8.75 17.35
C ALA A 28 14.25 8.05 16.87
N ALA A 29 15.38 8.72 16.92
CA ALA A 29 16.68 8.14 16.56
C ALA A 29 17.07 6.98 17.51
N ARG A 30 16.92 7.18 18.83
CA ARG A 30 17.24 6.16 19.87
C ARG A 30 16.43 4.88 19.69
N TYR A 31 15.15 5.01 19.33
CA TYR A 31 14.23 3.87 19.18
C TYR A 31 14.09 3.35 17.76
N SER A 32 14.73 3.97 16.77
CA SER A 32 14.67 3.54 15.35
C SER A 32 15.07 2.07 15.15
N GLN A 33 16.09 1.61 15.88
CA GLN A 33 16.51 0.21 15.82
C GLN A 33 15.46 -0.75 16.41
N LEU A 34 14.78 -0.35 17.48
CA LEU A 34 13.68 -1.14 18.06
C LEU A 34 12.53 -1.28 17.06
N VAL A 35 12.19 -0.21 16.33
CA VAL A 35 11.16 -0.26 15.27
C VAL A 35 11.51 -1.29 14.21
N ARG A 36 12.76 -1.28 13.70
CA ARG A 36 13.24 -2.26 12.72
C ARG A 36 13.17 -3.69 13.24
N VAL A 37 13.55 -3.91 14.49
CA VAL A 37 13.46 -5.23 15.13
C VAL A 37 12.01 -5.70 15.22
N CYS A 38 11.09 -4.81 15.58
CA CYS A 38 9.65 -5.12 15.65
C CYS A 38 9.04 -5.38 14.28
N ALA A 39 9.49 -4.69 13.22
CA ALA A 39 8.96 -4.86 11.87
C ALA A 39 9.48 -6.12 11.17
N ARG A 40 10.72 -6.51 11.43
CA ARG A 40 11.46 -7.58 10.73
C ARG A 40 10.72 -8.92 10.61
N PRO A 41 9.98 -9.45 11.62
CA PRO A 41 9.32 -10.74 11.51
C PRO A 41 8.05 -10.72 10.67
N TYR A 42 7.60 -9.56 10.21
CA TYR A 42 6.32 -9.40 9.52
C TYR A 42 6.51 -9.06 8.04
N PHE A 43 5.49 -9.42 7.26
CA PHE A 43 5.41 -9.14 5.84
C PHE A 43 4.10 -8.40 5.51
N LEU A 44 4.18 -7.38 4.67
CA LEU A 44 3.03 -6.59 4.22
C LEU A 44 2.63 -7.06 2.81
N ALA A 45 1.41 -7.53 2.65
CA ALA A 45 0.90 -7.91 1.34
C ALA A 45 0.77 -6.66 0.44
N GLY A 46 1.50 -6.64 -0.68
CA GLY A 46 1.53 -5.51 -1.61
C GLY A 46 2.41 -4.33 -1.18
N GLY A 47 3.23 -4.51 -0.15
CA GLY A 47 4.22 -3.54 0.32
C GLY A 47 5.57 -4.19 0.59
N ASP A 48 6.58 -3.39 0.86
CA ASP A 48 7.91 -3.86 1.24
C ASP A 48 8.16 -3.81 2.76
N SER A 49 9.36 -4.23 3.18
CA SER A 49 9.75 -4.21 4.59
C SER A 49 9.95 -2.79 5.12
N GLU A 50 10.23 -1.83 4.23
CA GLU A 50 10.41 -0.43 4.59
C GLU A 50 9.06 0.22 4.94
N ASP A 51 7.98 -0.14 4.23
CA ASP A 51 6.63 0.32 4.54
C ASP A 51 6.21 -0.04 5.97
N LEU A 52 6.51 -1.28 6.41
CA LEU A 52 6.25 -1.69 7.80
C LEU A 52 7.11 -0.94 8.81
N THR A 53 8.36 -0.63 8.45
CA THR A 53 9.26 0.17 9.28
C THR A 53 8.71 1.59 9.43
N GLN A 54 8.21 2.19 8.36
CA GLN A 54 7.59 3.52 8.40
C GLN A 54 6.30 3.53 9.23
N GLU A 55 5.44 2.52 9.08
CA GLU A 55 4.26 2.36 9.95
C GLU A 55 4.65 2.21 11.43
N GLY A 56 5.72 1.47 11.71
CA GLY A 56 6.28 1.35 13.06
C GLY A 56 6.80 2.68 13.59
N MET A 57 7.45 3.51 12.75
CA MET A 57 7.90 4.85 13.13
C MET A 57 6.73 5.78 13.46
N LEU A 58 5.62 5.70 12.72
CA LEU A 58 4.39 6.44 13.05
C LEU A 58 3.83 5.99 14.41
N GLY A 59 3.90 4.68 14.72
CA GLY A 59 3.55 4.15 16.03
C GLY A 59 4.43 4.70 17.16
N LEU A 60 5.73 4.83 16.93
CA LEU A 60 6.67 5.43 17.86
C LEU A 60 6.38 6.91 18.12
N LEU A 61 6.13 7.70 17.04
CA LEU A 61 5.77 9.12 17.18
C LEU A 61 4.47 9.31 17.98
N SER A 62 3.47 8.46 17.74
CA SER A 62 2.24 8.45 18.56
C SER A 62 2.56 8.15 20.04
N ALA A 63 3.46 7.19 20.30
CA ALA A 63 3.86 6.88 21.66
C ALA A 63 4.57 8.06 22.36
N ILE A 64 5.46 8.77 21.66
CA ILE A 64 6.16 9.96 22.21
C ILE A 64 5.16 11.02 22.64
N ARG A 65 4.11 11.25 21.84
CA ARG A 65 3.10 12.30 22.09
C ARG A 65 2.08 11.93 23.15
N GLU A 66 1.72 10.65 23.24
CA GLU A 66 0.61 10.18 24.09
C GLU A 66 1.06 9.57 25.43
N TYR A 67 2.36 9.29 25.58
CA TYR A 67 2.89 8.70 26.81
C TYR A 67 2.63 9.56 28.05
N ARG A 68 2.20 8.90 29.12
CA ARG A 68 1.94 9.52 30.43
C ARG A 68 2.72 8.80 31.51
N PRO A 69 3.76 9.44 32.08
CA PRO A 69 4.59 8.85 33.12
C PRO A 69 3.79 8.43 34.38
N SER A 70 2.64 9.06 34.63
CA SER A 70 1.78 8.78 35.79
C SER A 70 1.21 7.36 35.83
N GLN A 71 1.28 6.60 34.72
CA GLN A 71 0.78 5.23 34.68
C GLN A 71 1.77 4.18 35.18
N GLY A 72 2.98 4.58 35.56
CA GLY A 72 3.98 3.68 36.16
C GLY A 72 4.59 2.67 35.17
N VAL A 73 4.35 2.80 33.88
CA VAL A 73 4.91 1.95 32.83
C VAL A 73 6.14 2.64 32.25
N PRO A 74 7.30 1.96 32.08
CA PRO A 74 8.47 2.54 31.41
C PRO A 74 8.14 2.95 29.97
N PHE A 75 8.70 4.09 29.52
CA PHE A 75 8.46 4.58 28.16
C PHE A 75 8.77 3.53 27.09
N ARG A 76 9.86 2.77 27.24
CA ARG A 76 10.27 1.71 26.33
C ARG A 76 9.16 0.66 26.10
N ALA A 77 8.55 0.17 27.18
CA ALA A 77 7.51 -0.86 27.09
C ALA A 77 6.24 -0.30 26.43
N TYR A 78 5.89 0.95 26.71
CA TYR A 78 4.77 1.62 26.08
C TYR A 78 5.01 1.86 24.59
N ALA A 79 6.20 2.34 24.20
CA ALA A 79 6.58 2.56 22.82
C ALA A 79 6.56 1.26 22.02
N GLU A 80 7.12 0.17 22.56
CA GLU A 80 7.10 -1.15 21.90
C GLU A 80 5.67 -1.61 21.61
N LEU A 81 4.76 -1.46 22.57
CA LEU A 81 3.35 -1.79 22.40
C LEU A 81 2.68 -0.96 21.30
N CYS A 82 2.94 0.35 21.26
CA CYS A 82 2.39 1.24 20.24
C CYS A 82 2.92 0.90 18.83
N ILE A 83 4.23 0.62 18.72
CA ILE A 83 4.87 0.19 17.47
C ILE A 83 4.22 -1.10 16.97
N GLN A 84 4.10 -2.13 17.81
CA GLN A 84 3.50 -3.40 17.44
C GLN A 84 2.04 -3.26 17.02
N ARG A 85 1.23 -2.49 17.77
CA ARG A 85 -0.17 -2.23 17.41
C ARG A 85 -0.30 -1.55 16.04
N ARG A 86 0.58 -0.61 15.74
CA ARG A 86 0.57 0.08 14.46
C ARG A 86 0.91 -0.85 13.31
N ILE A 87 1.96 -1.66 13.46
CA ILE A 87 2.38 -2.69 12.50
C ILE A 87 1.23 -3.68 12.23
N PHE A 88 0.60 -4.23 13.28
CA PHE A 88 -0.53 -5.14 13.13
C PHE A 88 -1.73 -4.50 12.44
N SER A 89 -1.99 -3.22 12.75
CA SER A 89 -3.08 -2.48 12.09
C SER A 89 -2.82 -2.31 10.59
N ALA A 90 -1.57 -2.03 10.20
CA ALA A 90 -1.16 -1.92 8.80
C ALA A 90 -1.32 -3.25 8.05
N ILE A 91 -0.81 -4.35 8.64
CA ILE A 91 -0.95 -5.71 8.07
C ILE A 91 -2.42 -6.07 7.89
N LYS A 92 -3.25 -5.86 8.91
CA LYS A 92 -4.69 -6.12 8.85
C LYS A 92 -5.39 -5.26 7.79
N SER A 93 -4.96 -4.03 7.60
CA SER A 93 -5.50 -3.14 6.57
C SER A 93 -5.15 -3.63 5.16
N ALA A 94 -3.89 -4.01 4.93
CA ALA A 94 -3.42 -4.51 3.65
C ALA A 94 -4.06 -5.86 3.26
N SER A 95 -4.35 -6.72 4.24
CA SER A 95 -4.97 -8.03 4.01
C SER A 95 -6.48 -7.99 3.74
N ARG A 96 -7.12 -6.81 3.76
CA ARG A 96 -8.56 -6.71 3.46
C ARG A 96 -8.84 -7.12 2.01
N LEU A 97 -9.95 -7.86 1.81
CA LEU A 97 -10.37 -8.35 0.48
C LEU A 97 -10.47 -7.27 -0.60
N LYS A 98 -10.80 -6.02 -0.23
CA LYS A 98 -10.86 -4.90 -1.17
C LYS A 98 -9.51 -4.54 -1.83
N HIS A 99 -8.39 -4.92 -1.22
CA HIS A 99 -7.04 -4.69 -1.74
C HIS A 99 -6.50 -5.89 -2.53
N THR A 100 -7.16 -7.06 -2.45
CA THR A 100 -6.74 -8.27 -3.15
C THR A 100 -6.54 -8.05 -4.66
N PRO A 101 -7.42 -7.36 -5.40
CA PRO A 101 -7.23 -7.15 -6.83
C PRO A 101 -5.97 -6.32 -7.16
N LEU A 102 -5.61 -5.37 -6.31
CA LEU A 102 -4.38 -4.57 -6.46
C LEU A 102 -3.14 -5.38 -6.09
N ASN A 103 -3.21 -6.15 -5.01
CA ASN A 103 -2.08 -6.94 -4.51
C ASN A 103 -1.77 -8.16 -5.40
N SER A 104 -2.77 -8.63 -6.18
CA SER A 104 -2.63 -9.73 -7.15
C SER A 104 -2.48 -9.24 -8.60
N GLY A 105 -2.39 -7.92 -8.81
CA GLY A 105 -2.16 -7.33 -10.11
C GLY A 105 -0.82 -7.78 -10.70
N VAL A 106 -0.81 -8.10 -11.99
CA VAL A 106 0.41 -8.41 -12.76
C VAL A 106 0.88 -7.12 -13.42
N SER A 107 2.20 -6.87 -13.44
CA SER A 107 2.75 -5.72 -14.17
C SER A 107 2.40 -5.81 -15.64
N LEU A 108 1.99 -4.69 -16.25
CA LEU A 108 1.77 -4.63 -17.70
C LEU A 108 3.06 -4.88 -18.49
N GLU A 109 4.22 -4.50 -17.93
CA GLU A 109 5.51 -4.77 -18.54
C GLU A 109 5.79 -6.27 -18.62
N ASP A 110 5.50 -7.03 -17.56
CA ASP A 110 5.62 -8.49 -17.56
C ASP A 110 4.63 -9.16 -18.54
N ALA A 111 3.54 -8.49 -18.89
CA ALA A 111 2.56 -8.99 -19.85
C ALA A 111 3.01 -8.82 -21.32
N PHE A 112 3.95 -7.91 -21.58
CA PHE A 112 4.50 -7.67 -22.91
C PHE A 112 5.82 -8.40 -23.19
N ASP A 113 6.45 -9.02 -22.20
CA ASP A 113 7.61 -9.88 -22.41
C ASP A 113 7.20 -11.14 -23.16
N GLU A 114 7.54 -11.21 -24.44
CA GLU A 114 7.23 -12.32 -25.35
C GLU A 114 7.77 -13.68 -24.88
N GLU A 115 8.71 -13.69 -23.94
CA GLU A 115 9.34 -14.91 -23.40
C GLU A 115 8.58 -15.54 -22.21
N SER A 116 7.64 -14.80 -21.61
CA SER A 116 6.82 -15.34 -20.53
C SER A 116 5.60 -16.07 -21.09
N SER A 117 5.74 -17.38 -21.28
CA SER A 117 4.67 -18.32 -21.69
C SER A 117 3.56 -18.46 -20.62
N ARG A 118 3.10 -17.36 -20.02
CA ARG A 118 1.96 -17.40 -19.07
C ARG A 118 0.66 -17.16 -19.80
N PRO A 119 -0.31 -18.09 -19.71
CA PRO A 119 -1.61 -18.00 -20.41
C PRO A 119 -2.45 -16.77 -20.05
N GLY A 120 -2.03 -15.99 -19.05
CA GLY A 120 -2.73 -14.78 -18.60
C GLY A 120 -2.25 -13.46 -19.22
N ALA A 121 -1.08 -13.45 -19.89
CA ALA A 121 -0.50 -12.23 -20.46
C ALA A 121 -1.40 -11.59 -21.52
N TYR A 122 -2.12 -12.41 -22.28
CA TYR A 122 -3.03 -11.96 -23.33
C TYR A 122 -4.37 -11.40 -22.82
N ALA A 123 -4.70 -11.62 -21.57
CA ALA A 123 -5.95 -11.10 -21.00
C ALA A 123 -5.91 -9.57 -20.77
N ALA A 124 -4.70 -8.99 -20.74
CA ALA A 124 -4.52 -7.54 -20.62
C ALA A 124 -4.55 -6.81 -21.99
N LEU A 125 -4.41 -7.55 -23.09
CA LEU A 125 -4.61 -6.98 -24.43
C LEU A 125 -6.10 -6.66 -24.60
N ASP A 126 -6.42 -5.41 -24.82
CA ASP A 126 -7.78 -4.99 -25.13
C ASP A 126 -8.17 -5.58 -26.50
N LEU A 127 -8.84 -6.72 -26.45
CA LEU A 127 -9.38 -7.41 -27.64
C LEU A 127 -10.56 -6.65 -28.27
N ARG A 128 -10.88 -5.46 -27.78
CA ARG A 128 -11.88 -4.62 -28.42
C ARG A 128 -11.34 -4.21 -29.77
N ARG A 129 -12.19 -4.38 -30.75
CA ARG A 129 -11.91 -3.91 -32.11
C ARG A 129 -11.58 -2.43 -32.08
N SER A 130 -10.59 -2.01 -32.88
CA SER A 130 -10.29 -0.59 -33.05
C SER A 130 -11.55 0.20 -33.44
N PRO A 131 -11.64 1.48 -33.15
CA PRO A 131 -12.79 2.31 -33.60
C PRO A 131 -13.05 2.17 -35.11
N GLU A 132 -12.01 2.09 -35.91
CA GLU A 132 -12.12 1.86 -37.38
C GLU A 132 -12.72 0.49 -37.72
N GLU A 133 -12.27 -0.57 -37.04
CA GLU A 133 -12.82 -1.93 -37.22
C GLU A 133 -14.28 -2.01 -36.78
N GLN A 134 -14.66 -1.25 -35.75
CA GLN A 134 -16.06 -1.20 -35.31
C GLN A 134 -16.95 -0.53 -36.37
N VAL A 135 -16.50 0.57 -36.96
CA VAL A 135 -17.23 1.27 -38.04
C VAL A 135 -17.37 0.38 -39.25
N LEU A 136 -16.25 -0.19 -39.72
CA LEU A 136 -16.25 -1.11 -40.86
C LEU A 136 -17.13 -2.34 -40.64
N ALA A 137 -17.15 -2.90 -39.44
CA ALA A 137 -18.03 -4.02 -39.11
C ALA A 137 -19.50 -3.63 -39.18
N ARG A 138 -19.84 -2.40 -38.78
CA ARG A 138 -21.19 -1.86 -38.82
C ARG A 138 -21.66 -1.62 -40.27
N GLU A 139 -20.81 -0.98 -41.08
CA GLU A 139 -21.09 -0.77 -42.49
C GLU A 139 -21.34 -2.11 -43.25
N ARG A 140 -20.47 -3.09 -43.01
CA ARG A 140 -20.64 -4.43 -43.61
C ARG A 140 -21.93 -5.12 -43.14
N ALA A 141 -22.33 -4.93 -41.88
CA ALA A 141 -23.57 -5.47 -41.39
C ALA A 141 -24.78 -4.80 -42.09
N ASP A 142 -24.72 -3.47 -42.24
CA ASP A 142 -25.78 -2.68 -42.89
C ASP A 142 -25.92 -3.05 -44.36
N GLU A 143 -24.79 -3.20 -45.09
CA GLU A 143 -24.79 -3.70 -46.49
C GLU A 143 -25.38 -5.11 -46.61
N PHE A 144 -24.98 -6.00 -45.69
CA PHE A 144 -25.54 -7.36 -45.65
C PHE A 144 -27.06 -7.34 -45.43
N PHE A 145 -27.55 -6.54 -44.50
CA PHE A 145 -28.99 -6.42 -44.25
C PHE A 145 -29.73 -5.81 -45.45
N GLN A 146 -29.14 -4.86 -46.17
CA GLN A 146 -29.75 -4.29 -47.40
C GLN A 146 -29.84 -5.33 -48.50
N ILE A 147 -28.76 -6.09 -48.76
CA ILE A 147 -28.74 -7.16 -49.76
C ILE A 147 -29.74 -8.26 -49.36
N PHE A 148 -29.71 -8.66 -48.10
CA PHE A 148 -30.58 -9.69 -47.55
C PHE A 148 -32.07 -9.30 -47.71
N SER A 149 -32.42 -8.05 -47.39
CA SER A 149 -33.78 -7.52 -47.51
C SER A 149 -34.24 -7.43 -48.98
N ARG A 150 -33.30 -7.27 -49.94
CA ARG A 150 -33.62 -7.27 -51.36
C ARG A 150 -33.81 -8.70 -51.93
N CYS A 151 -33.06 -9.67 -51.38
CA CYS A 151 -33.12 -11.06 -51.82
C CYS A 151 -34.29 -11.84 -51.21
N LEU A 152 -34.76 -11.43 -50.05
CA LEU A 152 -35.98 -11.99 -49.44
C LEU A 152 -37.16 -11.28 -50.09
N SER A 153 -37.78 -11.95 -51.04
CA SER A 153 -39.10 -11.55 -51.55
C SER A 153 -40.09 -11.49 -50.40
N PRO A 154 -40.97 -10.47 -50.33
CA PRO A 154 -42.02 -10.48 -49.31
C PRO A 154 -42.86 -11.74 -49.53
N PHE A 155 -42.85 -12.63 -48.54
CA PHE A 155 -43.78 -13.74 -48.49
C PHE A 155 -45.17 -13.12 -48.34
N GLU A 156 -46.01 -13.27 -49.34
CA GLU A 156 -47.43 -13.05 -49.25
C GLU A 156 -48.05 -13.97 -48.22
#